data_2dc203c013b81650e923fcfbc247756d
#
_entry.id   2dc203c013b81650e923fcfbc247756d
#
_cell.length_a   1.000
_cell.length_b   1.000
_cell.length_c   1.000
_cell.angle_alpha   90.00
_cell.angle_beta   90.00
_cell.angle_gamma   90.00
#
_symmetry.space_group_name_H-M   'P 1'
#
loop_
_entity.id
_entity.type
_entity.pdbx_description
1 polymer ?
#
loop_
_entity_poly.entity_id
_entity_poly.type
_entity_poly.pdbx_seq_one_letter_code
_entity_poly.pdbx_strand_id
1 'polypeptide(L)'
;MQSSIAHQPALITPGDPAGIGPEIAVRAFASGLRNIVLMGDITHLASVAQKCGLDIKFTPHDKHADDGACQVLEMNWPADIVPGVPDSRNAPAIIEAISRAVALTKDNDFSAVVTNPIAKSVLYEAGFLHPGHTEFLAALDTGTATPVMMLANDQLKIVPLTIHIPLSEVADSISDAAITKTVTIIHKDLKHRFGLSHPRIAVAGLNPHAGENGHIGGFERDRLTPLLTTLKAKGFSITGPHSADSLFHEAAREQYDIVLAMYHDQALIPVKTLDFHNSVNVTLGLSFIRTSPDHGTAFDIAPQFTARPDSLIAAVKMAGQMAGQIVGQVADPQHSSVPGQ
;
A
#
# COMPACT_ATOMS: atom_id res chain seq x y z
N MET A 1 -14.42 -19.64 -5.79
CA MET A 1 -13.46 -18.74 -6.48
C MET A 1 -12.33 -18.21 -5.57
N GLN A 2 -12.53 -17.97 -4.27
CA GLN A 2 -11.43 -17.52 -3.37
C GLN A 2 -10.28 -18.54 -3.17
N SER A 3 -10.53 -19.85 -3.26
CA SER A 3 -9.47 -20.85 -3.01
C SER A 3 -8.41 -20.97 -4.11
N SER A 4 -8.67 -20.51 -5.33
CA SER A 4 -7.70 -20.57 -6.43
C SER A 4 -6.72 -19.38 -6.44
N ILE A 5 -7.15 -18.21 -5.98
CA ILE A 5 -6.32 -16.99 -5.95
C ILE A 5 -5.27 -17.06 -4.83
N ALA A 6 -5.58 -17.73 -3.72
CA ALA A 6 -4.69 -17.87 -2.57
C ALA A 6 -3.32 -18.55 -2.89
N HIS A 7 -3.21 -19.24 -3.99
CA HIS A 7 -1.97 -19.92 -4.40
C HIS A 7 -1.18 -19.18 -5.48
N GLN A 8 -1.75 -18.14 -6.09
CA GLN A 8 -1.07 -17.37 -7.12
C GLN A 8 -0.02 -16.41 -6.50
N PRO A 9 1.12 -16.19 -7.17
CA PRO A 9 2.11 -15.23 -6.68
C PRO A 9 1.58 -13.80 -6.75
N ALA A 10 2.17 -12.91 -5.95
CA ALA A 10 1.99 -11.47 -6.11
C ALA A 10 2.89 -10.96 -7.24
N LEU A 11 2.38 -10.03 -8.06
CA LEU A 11 3.14 -9.39 -9.12
C LEU A 11 3.68 -8.03 -8.63
N ILE A 12 5.01 -7.88 -8.64
CA ILE A 12 5.68 -6.65 -8.22
C ILE A 12 6.04 -5.83 -9.48
N THR A 13 5.45 -4.66 -9.64
CA THR A 13 5.79 -3.76 -10.76
C THR A 13 7.16 -3.12 -10.54
N PRO A 14 7.88 -2.74 -11.61
CA PRO A 14 9.25 -2.24 -11.46
C PRO A 14 9.33 -0.87 -10.76
N GLY A 15 8.27 -0.05 -10.84
CA GLY A 15 8.34 1.36 -10.47
C GLY A 15 9.16 2.15 -11.48
N ASP A 16 9.75 3.27 -11.04
CA ASP A 16 10.75 3.97 -11.83
C ASP A 16 12.08 3.19 -11.78
N PRO A 17 12.63 2.76 -12.93
CA PRO A 17 13.82 1.91 -12.95
C PRO A 17 15.09 2.61 -12.43
N ALA A 18 15.15 3.95 -12.49
CA ALA A 18 16.26 4.74 -11.95
C ALA A 18 16.18 4.95 -10.42
N GLY A 19 15.04 4.62 -9.81
CA GLY A 19 14.83 4.70 -8.36
C GLY A 19 15.23 3.42 -7.63
N ILE A 20 14.89 3.35 -6.34
CA ILE A 20 15.21 2.21 -5.48
C ILE A 20 14.32 0.98 -5.71
N GLY A 21 13.27 1.07 -6.56
CA GLY A 21 12.33 -0.03 -6.80
C GLY A 21 13.01 -1.36 -7.16
N PRO A 22 13.88 -1.41 -8.18
CA PRO A 22 14.61 -2.62 -8.53
C PRO A 22 15.50 -3.15 -7.40
N GLU A 23 16.18 -2.27 -6.66
CA GLU A 23 17.05 -2.64 -5.55
C GLU A 23 16.25 -3.30 -4.42
N ILE A 24 15.17 -2.66 -3.95
CA ILE A 24 14.39 -3.22 -2.85
C ILE A 24 13.71 -4.54 -3.24
N ALA A 25 13.37 -4.74 -4.53
CA ALA A 25 12.81 -5.99 -5.03
C ALA A 25 13.82 -7.15 -4.97
N VAL A 26 15.05 -6.95 -5.46
CA VAL A 26 16.08 -8.00 -5.40
C VAL A 26 16.52 -8.28 -3.96
N ARG A 27 16.60 -7.27 -3.09
CA ARG A 27 16.91 -7.44 -1.66
C ARG A 27 15.78 -8.19 -0.93
N ALA A 28 14.52 -7.90 -1.24
CA ALA A 28 13.39 -8.60 -0.65
C ALA A 28 13.40 -10.09 -1.02
N PHE A 29 13.69 -10.43 -2.29
CA PHE A 29 13.86 -11.82 -2.72
C PHE A 29 15.04 -12.49 -2.00
N ALA A 30 16.20 -11.84 -1.93
CA ALA A 30 17.37 -12.36 -1.21
C ALA A 30 17.12 -12.58 0.28
N SER A 31 16.25 -11.77 0.90
CA SER A 31 15.84 -11.94 2.31
C SER A 31 14.85 -13.09 2.53
N GLY A 32 14.57 -13.89 1.53
CA GLY A 32 13.70 -15.06 1.65
C GLY A 32 12.23 -14.82 1.27
N LEU A 33 11.89 -13.64 0.75
CA LEU A 33 10.53 -13.41 0.21
C LEU A 33 10.30 -14.34 -0.99
N ARG A 34 9.18 -15.06 -0.97
CA ARG A 34 8.79 -16.04 -2.01
C ARG A 34 7.34 -15.80 -2.42
N ASN A 35 6.88 -16.59 -3.37
CA ASN A 35 5.55 -16.46 -3.98
C ASN A 35 5.31 -15.08 -4.60
N ILE A 36 6.33 -14.57 -5.29
CA ILE A 36 6.35 -13.31 -6.02
C ILE A 36 6.88 -13.51 -7.42
N VAL A 37 6.44 -12.65 -8.34
CA VAL A 37 7.03 -12.49 -9.67
C VAL A 37 7.40 -11.01 -9.80
N LEU A 38 8.63 -10.74 -10.20
CA LEU A 38 9.05 -9.38 -10.51
C LEU A 38 8.69 -9.04 -11.96
N MET A 39 8.26 -7.82 -12.21
CA MET A 39 8.14 -7.31 -13.58
C MET A 39 9.35 -6.44 -13.88
N GLY A 40 10.07 -6.71 -14.98
CA GLY A 40 11.29 -5.96 -15.29
C GLY A 40 12.14 -6.61 -16.39
N ASP A 41 13.29 -6.02 -16.64
CA ASP A 41 14.34 -6.55 -17.51
C ASP A 41 15.30 -7.41 -16.69
N ILE A 42 15.47 -8.68 -17.06
CA ILE A 42 16.33 -9.61 -16.32
C ILE A 42 17.78 -9.12 -16.28
N THR A 43 18.30 -8.54 -17.37
CA THR A 43 19.68 -8.03 -17.42
C THR A 43 19.87 -6.87 -16.45
N HIS A 44 18.89 -5.95 -16.41
CA HIS A 44 18.90 -4.84 -15.46
C HIS A 44 18.83 -5.35 -14.00
N LEU A 45 17.88 -6.25 -13.68
CA LEU A 45 17.74 -6.81 -12.34
C LEU A 45 19.00 -7.57 -11.88
N ALA A 46 19.62 -8.34 -12.78
CA ALA A 46 20.88 -9.02 -12.49
C ALA A 46 22.03 -8.04 -12.20
N SER A 47 22.12 -6.94 -12.97
CA SER A 47 23.09 -5.88 -12.71
C SER A 47 22.86 -5.22 -11.34
N VAL A 48 21.60 -4.94 -10.97
CA VAL A 48 21.25 -4.39 -9.66
C VAL A 48 21.64 -5.37 -8.54
N ALA A 49 21.29 -6.65 -8.69
CA ALA A 49 21.64 -7.68 -7.70
C ALA A 49 23.16 -7.76 -7.49
N GLN A 50 23.94 -7.74 -8.59
CA GLN A 50 25.40 -7.73 -8.53
C GLN A 50 25.95 -6.51 -7.77
N LYS A 51 25.42 -5.31 -8.03
CA LYS A 51 25.80 -4.09 -7.32
C LYS A 51 25.45 -4.12 -5.85
N CYS A 52 24.39 -4.85 -5.48
CA CYS A 52 24.02 -5.12 -4.09
C CYS A 52 24.85 -6.24 -3.43
N GLY A 53 25.76 -6.89 -4.16
CA GLY A 53 26.54 -8.05 -3.66
C GLY A 53 25.67 -9.30 -3.47
N LEU A 54 24.60 -9.44 -4.22
CA LEU A 54 23.64 -10.55 -4.13
C LEU A 54 23.81 -11.52 -5.32
N ASP A 55 23.87 -12.81 -5.00
CA ASP A 55 23.87 -13.87 -6.02
C ASP A 55 22.45 -14.41 -6.17
N ILE A 56 21.74 -13.95 -7.22
CA ILE A 56 20.36 -14.30 -7.51
C ILE A 56 20.27 -14.84 -8.94
N LYS A 57 19.74 -16.04 -9.07
CA LYS A 57 19.36 -16.61 -10.37
C LYS A 57 18.02 -16.01 -10.78
N PHE A 58 17.94 -15.41 -11.95
CA PHE A 58 16.71 -14.91 -12.56
C PHE A 58 16.29 -15.82 -13.71
N THR A 59 14.98 -16.05 -13.86
CA THR A 59 14.40 -16.79 -14.99
C THR A 59 13.14 -16.11 -15.49
N PRO A 60 12.82 -16.19 -16.78
CA PRO A 60 11.51 -15.78 -17.27
C PRO A 60 10.39 -16.50 -16.50
N HIS A 61 9.28 -15.79 -16.27
CA HIS A 61 8.16 -16.34 -15.53
C HIS A 61 7.55 -17.55 -16.27
N ASP A 62 7.51 -18.68 -15.56
CA ASP A 62 6.80 -19.89 -15.94
C ASP A 62 5.95 -20.36 -14.74
N LYS A 63 4.65 -20.48 -14.95
CA LYS A 63 3.69 -20.91 -13.91
C LYS A 63 4.00 -22.30 -13.33
N HIS A 64 4.82 -23.10 -14.02
CA HIS A 64 5.14 -24.48 -13.65
C HIS A 64 6.57 -24.66 -13.12
N ALA A 65 7.38 -23.59 -13.16
CA ALA A 65 8.76 -23.66 -12.68
C ALA A 65 8.83 -23.34 -11.18
N ASP A 66 9.38 -24.25 -10.42
CA ASP A 66 9.77 -24.03 -9.02
C ASP A 66 11.23 -24.50 -8.85
N ASP A 67 12.15 -23.67 -9.38
CA ASP A 67 13.60 -23.96 -9.35
C ASP A 67 14.36 -23.08 -8.33
N GLY A 68 13.63 -22.39 -7.47
CA GLY A 68 14.19 -21.47 -6.48
C GLY A 68 14.72 -20.15 -7.07
N ALA A 69 14.62 -19.96 -8.39
CA ALA A 69 15.02 -18.71 -9.05
C ALA A 69 14.01 -17.59 -8.81
N CYS A 70 14.47 -16.35 -8.94
CA CYS A 70 13.59 -15.20 -8.98
C CYS A 70 12.91 -15.13 -10.36
N GLN A 71 11.62 -15.37 -10.40
CA GLN A 71 10.86 -15.34 -11.65
C GLN A 71 10.58 -13.90 -12.08
N VAL A 72 10.73 -13.62 -13.37
CA VAL A 72 10.56 -12.28 -13.94
C VAL A 72 9.58 -12.34 -15.11
N LEU A 73 8.52 -11.55 -15.02
CA LEU A 73 7.69 -11.22 -16.16
C LEU A 73 8.42 -10.15 -16.98
N GLU A 74 9.09 -10.58 -18.03
CA GLU A 74 10.01 -9.72 -18.77
C GLU A 74 9.34 -8.54 -19.46
N MET A 75 10.06 -7.44 -19.47
CA MET A 75 9.80 -6.22 -20.23
C MET A 75 11.12 -5.54 -20.62
N ASN A 76 11.07 -4.68 -21.64
CA ASN A 76 12.23 -3.94 -22.07
C ASN A 76 12.11 -2.45 -21.68
N TRP A 77 13.27 -1.82 -21.46
CA TRP A 77 13.35 -0.38 -21.23
C TRP A 77 13.71 0.35 -22.52
N PRO A 78 12.96 1.39 -22.92
CA PRO A 78 13.26 2.18 -24.13
C PRO A 78 14.57 2.95 -24.07
N ALA A 79 15.03 3.33 -22.88
CA ALA A 79 16.28 4.06 -22.68
C ALA A 79 17.14 3.40 -21.59
N ASP A 80 18.45 3.68 -21.66
CA ASP A 80 19.42 3.24 -20.66
C ASP A 80 19.04 3.74 -19.27
N ILE A 81 19.25 2.87 -18.27
CA ILE A 81 18.94 3.17 -16.88
C ILE A 81 20.20 3.60 -16.16
N VAL A 82 20.18 4.81 -15.60
CA VAL A 82 21.22 5.33 -14.72
C VAL A 82 20.60 5.53 -13.33
N PRO A 83 21.04 4.78 -12.29
CA PRO A 83 20.48 4.93 -10.95
C PRO A 83 20.58 6.38 -10.46
N GLY A 84 19.46 6.89 -9.95
CA GLY A 84 19.35 8.28 -9.48
C GLY A 84 19.05 9.32 -10.56
N VAL A 85 19.10 8.94 -11.86
CA VAL A 85 18.84 9.85 -12.98
C VAL A 85 17.62 9.36 -13.76
N PRO A 86 16.41 9.83 -13.41
CA PRO A 86 15.20 9.40 -14.10
C PRO A 86 15.18 9.88 -15.57
N ASP A 87 14.60 9.06 -16.45
CA ASP A 87 14.50 9.35 -17.88
C ASP A 87 13.06 9.16 -18.35
N SER A 88 12.43 10.24 -18.81
CA SER A 88 11.03 10.22 -19.27
C SER A 88 10.79 9.33 -20.50
N ARG A 89 11.82 8.94 -21.24
CA ARG A 89 11.72 7.94 -22.32
C ARG A 89 11.29 6.57 -21.79
N ASN A 90 11.53 6.26 -20.51
CA ASN A 90 11.10 5.02 -19.85
C ASN A 90 9.65 5.09 -19.33
N ALA A 91 9.02 6.26 -19.29
CA ALA A 91 7.67 6.44 -18.77
C ALA A 91 6.59 5.59 -19.48
N PRO A 92 6.57 5.42 -20.81
CA PRO A 92 5.61 4.54 -21.48
C PRO A 92 5.70 3.10 -20.99
N ALA A 93 6.92 2.58 -20.77
CA ALA A 93 7.12 1.22 -20.25
C ALA A 93 6.66 1.09 -18.79
N ILE A 94 6.84 2.12 -17.95
CA ILE A 94 6.31 2.15 -16.57
C ILE A 94 4.77 2.10 -16.58
N ILE A 95 4.12 2.89 -17.43
CA ILE A 95 2.66 2.94 -17.57
C ILE A 95 2.13 1.60 -18.08
N GLU A 96 2.77 1.02 -19.09
CA GLU A 96 2.43 -0.30 -19.64
C GLU A 96 2.57 -1.40 -18.57
N ALA A 97 3.67 -1.40 -17.81
CA ALA A 97 3.89 -2.36 -16.73
C ALA A 97 2.75 -2.35 -15.70
N ILE A 98 2.32 -1.17 -15.26
CA ILE A 98 1.21 -1.03 -14.32
C ILE A 98 -0.10 -1.55 -14.95
N SER A 99 -0.38 -1.15 -16.20
CA SER A 99 -1.60 -1.57 -16.91
C SER A 99 -1.66 -3.07 -17.10
N ARG A 100 -0.54 -3.68 -17.51
CA ARG A 100 -0.40 -5.13 -17.69
C ARG A 100 -0.53 -5.88 -16.37
N ALA A 101 0.08 -5.36 -15.28
CA ALA A 101 -0.03 -5.97 -13.96
C ALA A 101 -1.47 -5.99 -13.46
N VAL A 102 -2.22 -4.89 -13.66
CA VAL A 102 -3.64 -4.82 -13.31
C VAL A 102 -4.46 -5.82 -14.12
N ALA A 103 -4.26 -5.89 -15.44
CA ALA A 103 -5.00 -6.80 -16.31
C ALA A 103 -4.78 -8.27 -15.87
N LEU A 104 -3.53 -8.70 -15.72
CA LEU A 104 -3.19 -10.06 -15.31
C LEU A 104 -3.73 -10.42 -13.91
N THR A 105 -3.78 -9.45 -12.99
CA THR A 105 -4.34 -9.70 -11.66
C THR A 105 -5.88 -9.79 -11.71
N LYS A 106 -6.54 -9.02 -12.55
CA LYS A 106 -8.00 -9.14 -12.78
C LYS A 106 -8.37 -10.45 -13.45
N ASP A 107 -7.49 -10.99 -14.30
CA ASP A 107 -7.66 -12.30 -14.93
C ASP A 107 -7.31 -13.48 -13.99
N ASN A 108 -6.96 -13.18 -12.73
CA ASN A 108 -6.56 -14.13 -11.68
C ASN A 108 -5.28 -14.91 -12.00
N ASP A 109 -4.40 -14.40 -12.84
CA ASP A 109 -3.05 -14.95 -13.05
C ASP A 109 -2.13 -14.65 -11.87
N PHE A 110 -2.40 -13.56 -11.14
CA PHE A 110 -1.71 -13.15 -9.94
C PHE A 110 -2.69 -12.82 -8.81
N SER A 111 -2.24 -13.00 -7.56
CA SER A 111 -3.08 -12.75 -6.37
C SER A 111 -3.24 -11.26 -6.06
N ALA A 112 -2.25 -10.46 -6.41
CA ALA A 112 -2.21 -9.03 -6.10
C ALA A 112 -1.21 -8.30 -6.99
N VAL A 113 -1.40 -6.98 -7.12
CA VAL A 113 -0.39 -6.04 -7.62
C VAL A 113 0.31 -5.38 -6.44
N VAL A 114 1.63 -5.52 -6.35
CA VAL A 114 2.45 -4.74 -5.42
C VAL A 114 3.26 -3.73 -6.23
N THR A 115 2.99 -2.44 -6.01
CA THR A 115 3.60 -1.42 -6.88
C THR A 115 4.82 -0.79 -6.22
N ASN A 116 5.96 -0.83 -6.89
CA ASN A 116 7.12 -0.02 -6.53
C ASN A 116 6.88 1.47 -6.85
N PRO A 117 7.64 2.36 -6.19
CA PRO A 117 7.46 3.80 -6.36
C PRO A 117 7.70 4.30 -7.79
N ILE A 118 6.89 5.27 -8.21
CA ILE A 118 7.03 5.98 -9.49
C ILE A 118 7.25 7.48 -9.27
N ALA A 119 7.95 8.12 -10.19
CA ALA A 119 8.13 9.57 -10.21
C ALA A 119 7.04 10.22 -11.06
N LYS A 120 6.14 10.97 -10.42
CA LYS A 120 5.06 11.67 -11.15
C LYS A 120 5.57 12.65 -12.20
N SER A 121 6.65 13.40 -11.89
CA SER A 121 7.28 14.34 -12.82
C SER A 121 7.68 13.67 -14.13
N VAL A 122 8.33 12.52 -14.04
CA VAL A 122 8.76 11.71 -15.19
C VAL A 122 7.57 11.27 -16.04
N LEU A 123 6.48 10.84 -15.39
CA LEU A 123 5.28 10.40 -16.11
C LEU A 123 4.54 11.56 -16.77
N TYR A 124 4.46 12.72 -16.11
CA TYR A 124 3.82 13.92 -16.67
C TYR A 124 4.53 14.43 -17.94
N GLU A 125 5.87 14.36 -17.99
CA GLU A 125 6.65 14.69 -19.20
C GLU A 125 6.27 13.79 -20.38
N ALA A 126 5.86 12.56 -20.12
CA ALA A 126 5.38 11.60 -21.12
C ALA A 126 3.86 11.68 -21.40
N GLY A 127 3.17 12.71 -20.89
CA GLY A 127 1.75 12.91 -21.14
C GLY A 127 0.80 12.11 -20.24
N PHE A 128 1.26 11.62 -19.10
CA PHE A 128 0.40 10.94 -18.13
C PHE A 128 -0.63 11.91 -17.54
N LEU A 129 -1.92 11.56 -17.61
CA LEU A 129 -3.02 12.47 -17.29
C LEU A 129 -3.61 12.29 -15.89
N HIS A 130 -3.17 11.29 -15.13
CA HIS A 130 -3.73 11.00 -13.81
C HIS A 130 -2.97 11.73 -12.69
N PRO A 131 -3.65 12.21 -11.63
CA PRO A 131 -3.02 12.91 -10.50
C PRO A 131 -2.00 12.06 -9.75
N GLY A 132 -2.15 10.74 -9.79
CA GLY A 132 -1.25 9.81 -9.14
C GLY A 132 -1.50 8.35 -9.49
N HIS A 133 -0.74 7.48 -8.83
CA HIS A 133 -0.79 6.03 -9.01
C HIS A 133 -2.18 5.47 -8.65
N THR A 134 -2.77 5.96 -7.57
CA THR A 134 -4.07 5.50 -7.07
C THR A 134 -5.21 5.78 -8.03
N GLU A 135 -5.26 6.99 -8.61
CA GLU A 135 -6.26 7.40 -9.57
C GLU A 135 -6.10 6.65 -10.91
N PHE A 136 -4.85 6.39 -11.31
CA PHE A 136 -4.58 5.57 -12.49
C PHE A 136 -5.05 4.13 -12.30
N LEU A 137 -4.77 3.51 -11.17
CA LEU A 137 -5.24 2.16 -10.86
C LEU A 137 -6.77 2.08 -10.81
N ALA A 138 -7.44 3.10 -10.28
CA ALA A 138 -8.90 3.17 -10.29
C ALA A 138 -9.48 3.30 -11.72
N ALA A 139 -8.79 4.04 -12.59
CA ALA A 139 -9.19 4.16 -14.00
C ALA A 139 -9.01 2.82 -14.75
N LEU A 140 -7.96 2.06 -14.46
CA LEU A 140 -7.71 0.73 -15.03
C LEU A 140 -8.67 -0.35 -14.49
N ASP A 141 -9.28 -0.13 -13.34
CA ASP A 141 -10.22 -1.08 -12.75
C ASP A 141 -11.54 -1.12 -13.53
N THR A 142 -12.55 -0.41 -13.07
CA THR A 142 -13.90 -0.39 -13.65
C THR A 142 -14.25 0.97 -14.27
N GLY A 143 -13.35 1.96 -14.13
CA GLY A 143 -13.60 3.36 -14.45
C GLY A 143 -14.53 4.06 -13.46
N THR A 144 -15.22 3.31 -12.58
CA THR A 144 -16.11 3.82 -11.53
C THR A 144 -15.65 3.50 -10.12
N ALA A 145 -14.52 2.79 -9.98
CA ALA A 145 -13.95 2.46 -8.69
C ALA A 145 -13.62 3.74 -7.90
N THR A 146 -13.88 3.71 -6.61
CA THR A 146 -13.50 4.79 -5.71
C THR A 146 -12.37 4.28 -4.85
N PRO A 147 -11.14 4.67 -5.14
CA PRO A 147 -10.01 4.24 -4.35
C PRO A 147 -10.03 4.94 -2.98
N VAL A 148 -9.74 4.18 -1.94
CA VAL A 148 -9.58 4.69 -0.57
C VAL A 148 -8.21 4.28 -0.08
N MET A 149 -7.39 5.27 0.28
CA MET A 149 -6.05 5.04 0.83
C MET A 149 -6.17 4.53 2.27
N MET A 150 -5.58 3.39 2.55
CA MET A 150 -5.36 2.88 3.90
C MET A 150 -3.86 2.76 4.13
N LEU A 151 -3.39 3.26 5.25
CA LEU A 151 -2.06 2.94 5.77
C LEU A 151 -2.18 1.87 6.83
N ALA A 152 -1.25 0.92 6.80
CA ALA A 152 -1.29 -0.21 7.70
C ALA A 152 0.11 -0.67 8.09
N ASN A 153 0.22 -1.15 9.31
CA ASN A 153 1.28 -2.03 9.80
C ASN A 153 0.64 -3.10 10.70
N ASP A 154 1.43 -3.92 11.35
CA ASP A 154 0.89 -5.00 12.20
C ASP A 154 0.11 -4.48 13.42
N GLN A 155 0.30 -3.21 13.81
CA GLN A 155 -0.29 -2.63 15.01
C GLN A 155 -1.49 -1.71 14.73
N LEU A 156 -1.60 -1.13 13.53
CA LEU A 156 -2.61 -0.12 13.21
C LEU A 156 -2.99 -0.15 11.73
N LYS A 157 -4.29 -0.12 11.45
CA LYS A 157 -4.84 0.22 10.12
C LYS A 157 -5.58 1.53 10.24
N ILE A 158 -5.33 2.46 9.31
CA ILE A 158 -5.93 3.79 9.37
C ILE A 158 -6.19 4.34 7.96
N VAL A 159 -7.33 4.98 7.80
CA VAL A 159 -7.78 5.63 6.56
C VAL A 159 -7.90 7.12 6.81
N PRO A 160 -7.14 7.98 6.14
CA PRO A 160 -7.43 9.41 6.09
C PRO A 160 -8.59 9.69 5.13
N LEU A 161 -9.60 10.41 5.59
CA LEU A 161 -10.74 10.82 4.77
C LEU A 161 -10.33 11.86 3.72
N THR A 162 -9.50 12.81 4.13
CA THR A 162 -8.87 13.79 3.24
C THR A 162 -7.36 13.60 3.23
N ILE A 163 -6.73 13.76 2.05
CA ILE A 163 -5.30 13.49 1.89
C ILE A 163 -4.58 14.78 1.43
N HIS A 164 -4.21 14.96 0.24
CA HIS A 164 -3.30 15.98 -0.28
C HIS A 164 -3.98 17.35 -0.49
N ILE A 165 -4.62 17.89 0.55
CA ILE A 165 -5.22 19.24 0.57
C ILE A 165 -4.64 20.06 1.73
N PRO A 166 -4.63 21.39 1.62
CA PRO A 166 -4.25 22.25 2.74
C PRO A 166 -5.10 22.01 3.98
N LEU A 167 -4.49 22.07 5.17
CA LEU A 167 -5.22 21.87 6.43
C LEU A 167 -6.42 22.81 6.59
N SER A 168 -6.30 24.05 6.09
CA SER A 168 -7.38 25.03 6.09
C SER A 168 -8.62 24.61 5.29
N GLU A 169 -8.49 23.69 4.35
CA GLU A 169 -9.58 23.22 3.49
C GLU A 169 -10.23 21.93 3.99
N VAL A 170 -9.65 21.29 5.01
CA VAL A 170 -10.10 19.98 5.50
C VAL A 170 -11.55 20.02 5.96
N ALA A 171 -11.91 20.99 6.81
CA ALA A 171 -13.26 21.09 7.40
C ALA A 171 -14.34 21.20 6.32
N ASP A 172 -14.10 22.02 5.29
CA ASP A 172 -15.03 22.26 4.18
C ASP A 172 -15.09 21.11 3.19
N SER A 173 -14.01 20.31 3.09
CA SER A 173 -13.95 19.14 2.21
C SER A 173 -14.67 17.91 2.77
N ILE A 174 -14.92 17.87 4.08
CA ILE A 174 -15.61 16.73 4.72
C ILE A 174 -17.12 16.81 4.45
N SER A 175 -17.66 15.79 3.81
CA SER A 175 -19.11 15.64 3.60
C SER A 175 -19.63 14.32 4.17
N ASP A 176 -20.91 14.29 4.55
CA ASP A 176 -21.59 13.09 5.05
C ASP A 176 -21.58 11.96 4.00
N ALA A 177 -21.67 12.35 2.72
CA ALA A 177 -21.57 11.41 1.60
C ALA A 177 -20.18 10.78 1.50
N ALA A 178 -19.10 11.57 1.67
CA ALA A 178 -17.74 11.08 1.65
C ALA A 178 -17.47 10.12 2.82
N ILE A 179 -17.87 10.47 4.04
CA ILE A 179 -17.76 9.60 5.22
C ILE A 179 -18.51 8.29 4.99
N THR A 180 -19.78 8.37 4.56
CA THR A 180 -20.62 7.18 4.31
C THR A 180 -20.01 6.26 3.27
N LYS A 181 -19.51 6.83 2.17
CA LYS A 181 -18.87 6.08 1.09
C LYS A 181 -17.61 5.40 1.57
N THR A 182 -16.75 6.12 2.28
CA THR A 182 -15.48 5.59 2.82
C THR A 182 -15.74 4.48 3.84
N VAL A 183 -16.67 4.66 4.78
CA VAL A 183 -17.06 3.63 5.76
C VAL A 183 -17.58 2.38 5.05
N THR A 184 -18.39 2.54 3.99
CA THR A 184 -18.91 1.41 3.23
C THR A 184 -17.79 0.61 2.54
N ILE A 185 -16.81 1.30 1.94
CA ILE A 185 -15.66 0.66 1.30
C ILE A 185 -14.79 -0.05 2.34
N ILE A 186 -14.46 0.62 3.44
CA ILE A 186 -13.71 0.05 4.56
C ILE A 186 -14.38 -1.25 5.04
N HIS A 187 -15.68 -1.18 5.35
CA HIS A 187 -16.43 -2.33 5.86
C HIS A 187 -16.40 -3.51 4.88
N LYS A 188 -16.65 -3.23 3.59
CA LYS A 188 -16.64 -4.25 2.54
C LYS A 188 -15.27 -4.93 2.43
N ASP A 189 -14.20 -4.16 2.34
CA ASP A 189 -12.87 -4.70 2.10
C ASP A 189 -12.30 -5.39 3.34
N LEU A 190 -12.55 -4.88 4.55
CA LEU A 190 -12.17 -5.58 5.78
C LEU A 190 -12.88 -6.92 5.93
N LYS A 191 -14.16 -6.98 5.55
CA LYS A 191 -14.94 -8.22 5.58
C LYS A 191 -14.42 -9.24 4.55
N HIS A 192 -14.22 -8.82 3.30
CA HIS A 192 -13.94 -9.75 2.21
C HIS A 192 -12.46 -10.10 2.06
N ARG A 193 -11.55 -9.16 2.36
CA ARG A 193 -10.11 -9.32 2.15
C ARG A 193 -9.33 -9.60 3.43
N PHE A 194 -9.82 -9.12 4.57
CA PHE A 194 -9.20 -9.39 5.86
C PHE A 194 -9.95 -10.43 6.70
N GLY A 195 -11.05 -10.99 6.18
CA GLY A 195 -11.81 -12.06 6.83
C GLY A 195 -12.55 -11.65 8.10
N LEU A 196 -12.72 -10.35 8.35
CA LEU A 196 -13.39 -9.84 9.54
C LEU A 196 -14.92 -9.88 9.35
N SER A 197 -15.62 -10.74 10.06
CA SER A 197 -17.07 -10.86 9.95
C SER A 197 -17.81 -9.58 10.36
N HIS A 198 -17.29 -8.87 11.38
CA HIS A 198 -17.85 -7.65 11.94
C HIS A 198 -16.75 -6.59 12.15
N PRO A 199 -16.25 -5.95 11.07
CA PRO A 199 -15.18 -4.96 11.18
C PRO A 199 -15.56 -3.81 12.11
N ARG A 200 -14.74 -3.54 13.13
CA ARG A 200 -14.95 -2.48 14.11
C ARG A 200 -14.22 -1.22 13.62
N ILE A 201 -14.98 -0.18 13.33
CA ILE A 201 -14.46 1.09 12.79
C ILE A 201 -14.51 2.15 13.90
N ALA A 202 -13.36 2.68 14.30
CA ALA A 202 -13.30 3.84 15.16
C ALA A 202 -13.15 5.11 14.31
N VAL A 203 -13.90 6.16 14.61
CA VAL A 203 -13.87 7.42 13.86
C VAL A 203 -13.27 8.50 14.76
N ALA A 204 -12.18 9.12 14.31
CA ALA A 204 -11.59 10.26 14.99
C ALA A 204 -12.44 11.53 14.83
N GLY A 205 -12.44 12.39 15.81
CA GLY A 205 -12.95 13.76 15.67
C GLY A 205 -12.05 14.62 14.79
N LEU A 206 -12.60 15.65 14.21
CA LEU A 206 -11.84 16.69 13.49
C LEU A 206 -11.17 17.64 14.48
N ASN A 207 -11.93 18.05 15.49
CA ASN A 207 -11.49 19.03 16.47
C ASN A 207 -10.84 18.37 17.71
N PRO A 208 -10.01 19.10 18.46
CA PRO A 208 -9.48 18.63 19.74
C PRO A 208 -10.60 18.16 20.66
N HIS A 209 -10.33 17.09 21.42
CA HIS A 209 -11.31 16.46 22.34
C HIS A 209 -12.65 16.12 21.68
N ALA A 210 -12.62 15.80 20.36
CA ALA A 210 -13.82 15.55 19.57
C ALA A 210 -14.90 16.63 19.73
N GLY A 211 -14.45 17.91 19.73
CA GLY A 211 -15.31 19.09 19.82
C GLY A 211 -15.86 19.41 21.19
N GLU A 212 -15.57 18.62 22.23
CA GLU A 212 -15.98 18.83 23.64
C GLU A 212 -17.44 19.28 23.79
N ASN A 213 -18.37 18.48 23.30
CA ASN A 213 -19.82 18.76 23.26
C ASN A 213 -20.18 20.08 22.51
N GLY A 214 -19.32 20.51 21.60
CA GLY A 214 -19.52 21.74 20.80
C GLY A 214 -18.83 22.99 21.36
N HIS A 215 -18.10 22.88 22.48
CA HIS A 215 -17.32 24.00 23.03
C HIS A 215 -16.07 24.30 22.22
N ILE A 216 -15.51 23.28 21.53
CA ILE A 216 -14.35 23.41 20.64
C ILE A 216 -14.77 23.09 19.18
N GLY A 217 -15.84 23.72 18.71
CA GLY A 217 -16.40 23.52 17.39
C GLY A 217 -17.61 22.56 17.37
N GLY A 218 -18.54 22.82 16.47
CA GLY A 218 -19.83 22.10 16.42
C GLY A 218 -19.85 20.89 15.47
N PHE A 219 -18.81 20.65 14.70
CA PHE A 219 -18.80 19.63 13.65
C PHE A 219 -19.17 18.21 14.18
N GLU A 220 -18.57 17.80 15.28
CA GLU A 220 -18.80 16.48 15.87
C GLU A 220 -20.23 16.35 16.41
N ARG A 221 -20.70 17.36 17.16
CA ARG A 221 -22.05 17.35 17.74
C ARG A 221 -23.13 17.44 16.67
N ASP A 222 -22.96 18.36 15.70
CA ASP A 222 -24.04 18.78 14.81
C ASP A 222 -24.12 17.92 13.54
N ARG A 223 -23.00 17.29 13.15
CA ARG A 223 -22.92 16.51 11.93
C ARG A 223 -22.40 15.09 12.14
N LEU A 224 -21.22 14.91 12.71
CA LEU A 224 -20.55 13.60 12.75
C LEU A 224 -21.31 12.62 13.66
N THR A 225 -21.69 13.01 14.87
CA THR A 225 -22.43 12.12 15.81
C THR A 225 -23.78 11.66 15.25
N PRO A 226 -24.65 12.52 14.67
CA PRO A 226 -25.88 12.07 14.02
C PRO A 226 -25.62 11.13 12.84
N LEU A 227 -24.58 11.38 12.03
CA LEU A 227 -24.22 10.52 10.92
C LEU A 227 -23.77 9.13 11.41
N LEU A 228 -22.87 9.07 12.41
CA LEU A 228 -22.41 7.79 12.98
C LEU A 228 -23.56 7.01 13.62
N THR A 229 -24.52 7.67 14.26
CA THR A 229 -25.74 7.06 14.78
C THR A 229 -26.55 6.42 13.64
N THR A 230 -26.70 7.12 12.53
CA THR A 230 -27.38 6.60 11.34
C THR A 230 -26.66 5.39 10.74
N LEU A 231 -25.33 5.44 10.63
CA LEU A 231 -24.54 4.31 10.13
C LEU A 231 -24.60 3.10 11.06
N LYS A 232 -24.58 3.31 12.37
CA LYS A 232 -24.75 2.25 13.36
C LYS A 232 -26.13 1.57 13.23
N ALA A 233 -27.19 2.35 13.02
CA ALA A 233 -28.53 1.83 12.78
C ALA A 233 -28.62 1.02 11.45
N LYS A 234 -27.75 1.28 10.49
CA LYS A 234 -27.61 0.51 9.24
C LYS A 234 -26.77 -0.77 9.41
N GLY A 235 -26.30 -1.09 10.61
CA GLY A 235 -25.58 -2.32 10.91
C GLY A 235 -24.05 -2.23 10.86
N PHE A 236 -23.47 -1.03 10.70
CA PHE A 236 -22.02 -0.87 10.80
C PHE A 236 -21.58 -0.93 12.28
N SER A 237 -20.53 -1.70 12.59
CA SER A 237 -19.87 -1.66 13.89
C SER A 237 -18.94 -0.45 13.92
N ILE A 238 -19.49 0.70 14.28
CA ILE A 238 -18.81 2.00 14.23
C ILE A 238 -18.93 2.72 15.58
N THR A 239 -17.83 3.33 16.01
CA THR A 239 -17.75 4.12 17.24
C THR A 239 -17.12 5.48 17.00
N GLY A 240 -17.36 6.42 17.90
CA GLY A 240 -16.84 7.79 17.81
C GLY A 240 -17.95 8.83 17.81
N PRO A 241 -17.63 10.11 17.55
CA PRO A 241 -16.26 10.61 17.35
C PRO A 241 -15.38 10.48 18.59
N HIS A 242 -14.16 9.97 18.41
CA HIS A 242 -13.17 9.85 19.48
C HIS A 242 -12.16 11.01 19.45
N SER A 243 -11.65 11.39 20.61
CA SER A 243 -10.51 12.30 20.69
C SER A 243 -9.28 11.63 20.07
N ALA A 244 -8.68 12.26 19.06
CA ALA A 244 -7.60 11.64 18.28
C ALA A 244 -6.33 11.38 19.12
N ASP A 245 -6.05 12.24 20.10
CA ASP A 245 -4.88 12.12 20.97
C ASP A 245 -4.94 10.88 21.89
N SER A 246 -6.12 10.38 22.20
CA SER A 246 -6.33 9.21 23.06
C SER A 246 -6.69 7.93 22.27
N LEU A 247 -6.71 7.98 20.95
CA LEU A 247 -7.20 6.86 20.12
C LEU A 247 -6.14 5.79 19.84
N PHE A 248 -4.84 6.14 19.89
CA PHE A 248 -3.78 5.30 19.33
C PHE A 248 -2.93 4.55 20.36
N HIS A 249 -3.18 4.69 21.66
CA HIS A 249 -2.47 3.90 22.67
C HIS A 249 -2.91 2.42 22.63
N GLU A 250 -2.10 1.53 23.18
CA GLU A 250 -2.25 0.07 23.07
C GLU A 250 -3.67 -0.42 23.42
N ALA A 251 -4.18 -0.08 24.60
CA ALA A 251 -5.49 -0.51 25.03
C ALA A 251 -6.64 0.03 24.16
N ALA A 252 -6.48 1.21 23.54
CA ALA A 252 -7.45 1.73 22.60
C ALA A 252 -7.43 0.94 21.29
N ARG A 253 -6.24 0.58 20.78
CA ARG A 253 -6.10 -0.21 19.53
C ARG A 253 -6.76 -1.60 19.60
N GLU A 254 -6.90 -2.18 20.78
CA GLU A 254 -7.64 -3.44 20.98
C GLU A 254 -9.15 -3.32 20.75
N GLN A 255 -9.70 -2.11 20.79
CA GLN A 255 -11.13 -1.87 20.70
C GLN A 255 -11.66 -1.75 19.27
N TYR A 256 -10.79 -1.64 18.28
CA TYR A 256 -11.15 -1.47 16.88
C TYR A 256 -10.22 -2.24 15.95
N ASP A 257 -10.63 -2.40 14.70
CA ASP A 257 -9.84 -3.05 13.66
C ASP A 257 -9.23 -2.02 12.70
N ILE A 258 -9.83 -0.84 12.62
CA ILE A 258 -9.39 0.27 11.75
C ILE A 258 -9.87 1.62 12.28
N VAL A 259 -9.10 2.66 12.01
CA VAL A 259 -9.48 4.05 12.29
C VAL A 259 -9.82 4.78 11.00
N LEU A 260 -10.92 5.55 11.02
CA LEU A 260 -11.18 6.60 10.04
C LEU A 260 -10.74 7.93 10.64
N ALA A 261 -9.67 8.50 10.14
CA ALA A 261 -9.15 9.81 10.48
C ALA A 261 -9.70 10.88 9.53
N MET A 262 -9.75 12.13 9.97
CA MET A 262 -10.33 13.21 9.17
C MET A 262 -9.35 13.77 8.14
N TYR A 263 -8.04 13.74 8.41
CA TYR A 263 -7.02 14.30 7.54
C TYR A 263 -5.69 13.54 7.59
N HIS A 264 -4.84 13.87 6.65
CA HIS A 264 -3.57 13.18 6.36
C HIS A 264 -2.70 12.97 7.61
N ASP A 265 -2.29 14.02 8.31
CA ASP A 265 -1.33 13.89 9.41
C ASP A 265 -1.94 13.22 10.65
N GLN A 266 -3.25 13.36 10.86
CA GLN A 266 -3.98 12.64 11.90
C GLN A 266 -3.89 11.10 11.70
N ALA A 267 -3.74 10.66 10.44
CA ALA A 267 -3.55 9.25 10.09
C ALA A 267 -2.08 8.85 10.06
N LEU A 268 -1.22 9.64 9.41
CA LEU A 268 0.14 9.21 9.12
C LEU A 268 1.07 9.30 10.32
N ILE A 269 0.89 10.29 11.19
CA ILE A 269 1.74 10.44 12.38
C ILE A 269 1.65 9.18 13.27
N PRO A 270 0.48 8.72 13.71
CA PRO A 270 0.41 7.55 14.59
C PRO A 270 0.91 6.27 13.93
N VAL A 271 0.55 5.99 12.68
CA VAL A 271 1.00 4.74 12.03
C VAL A 271 2.50 4.71 11.83
N LYS A 272 3.11 5.82 11.42
CA LYS A 272 4.56 5.92 11.23
C LYS A 272 5.34 5.98 12.55
N THR A 273 4.75 6.51 13.61
CA THR A 273 5.34 6.49 14.95
C THR A 273 5.39 5.09 15.52
N LEU A 274 4.36 4.29 15.27
CA LEU A 274 4.31 2.90 15.72
C LEU A 274 5.29 2.00 14.97
N ASP A 275 5.36 2.13 13.64
CA ASP A 275 6.32 1.38 12.83
C ASP A 275 6.57 2.09 11.49
N PHE A 276 7.67 2.81 11.40
CA PHE A 276 8.04 3.56 10.20
C PHE A 276 8.44 2.66 9.03
N HIS A 277 9.15 1.57 9.33
CA HIS A 277 9.78 0.76 8.29
C HIS A 277 8.83 -0.29 7.67
N ASN A 278 7.87 -0.78 8.43
CA ASN A 278 6.91 -1.80 7.96
C ASN A 278 5.54 -1.20 7.63
N SER A 279 5.42 0.12 7.61
CA SER A 279 4.19 0.76 7.14
C SER A 279 4.02 0.58 5.63
N VAL A 280 2.80 0.23 5.24
CA VAL A 280 2.41 -0.04 3.85
C VAL A 280 1.21 0.80 3.46
N ASN A 281 1.14 1.14 2.18
CA ASN A 281 -0.03 1.77 1.59
C ASN A 281 -0.87 0.68 0.90
N VAL A 282 -2.14 0.61 1.25
CA VAL A 282 -3.14 -0.28 0.65
C VAL A 282 -4.20 0.55 -0.03
N THR A 283 -4.58 0.19 -1.24
CA THR A 283 -5.71 0.83 -1.91
C THR A 283 -6.95 -0.04 -1.76
N LEU A 284 -7.89 0.40 -0.94
CA LEU A 284 -9.20 -0.22 -0.80
C LEU A 284 -10.14 0.25 -1.92
N GLY A 285 -11.24 -0.49 -2.16
CA GLY A 285 -12.29 -0.13 -3.11
C GLY A 285 -12.02 -0.50 -4.57
N LEU A 286 -10.87 -1.13 -4.86
CA LEU A 286 -10.57 -1.71 -6.18
C LEU A 286 -11.14 -3.14 -6.27
N SER A 287 -11.35 -3.65 -7.49
CA SER A 287 -11.78 -5.04 -7.70
C SER A 287 -10.65 -6.06 -7.46
N PHE A 288 -9.41 -5.62 -7.49
CA PHE A 288 -8.20 -6.39 -7.25
C PHE A 288 -7.44 -5.89 -6.00
N ILE A 289 -6.52 -6.69 -5.47
CA ILE A 289 -5.68 -6.31 -4.33
C ILE A 289 -4.50 -5.48 -4.82
N ARG A 290 -4.32 -4.30 -4.20
CA ARG A 290 -3.15 -3.46 -4.44
C ARG A 290 -2.54 -3.01 -3.13
N THR A 291 -1.23 -3.24 -3.00
CA THR A 291 -0.40 -2.71 -1.92
C THR A 291 0.85 -2.03 -2.47
N SER A 292 1.50 -1.22 -1.67
CA SER A 292 2.80 -0.63 -2.02
C SER A 292 3.60 -0.27 -0.78
N PRO A 293 4.94 -0.17 -0.89
CA PRO A 293 5.74 0.55 0.09
C PRO A 293 5.21 1.98 0.31
N ASP A 294 5.42 2.49 1.51
CA ASP A 294 5.03 3.86 1.90
C ASP A 294 6.23 4.83 1.85
N HIS A 295 6.96 4.80 0.74
CA HIS A 295 8.06 5.71 0.42
C HIS A 295 8.12 6.00 -1.08
N GLY A 296 8.91 7.01 -1.47
CA GLY A 296 9.09 7.41 -2.86
C GLY A 296 10.22 6.67 -3.57
N THR A 297 10.57 7.17 -4.76
CA THR A 297 11.63 6.64 -5.64
C THR A 297 13.04 6.79 -5.07
N ALA A 298 13.24 7.74 -4.16
CA ALA A 298 14.50 8.00 -3.46
C ALA A 298 15.74 8.00 -4.39
N PHE A 299 15.68 8.83 -5.45
CA PHE A 299 16.73 8.91 -6.46
C PHE A 299 18.09 9.30 -5.91
N ASP A 300 18.13 10.02 -4.78
CA ASP A 300 19.32 10.47 -4.09
C ASP A 300 20.16 9.33 -3.53
N ILE A 301 19.54 8.25 -3.10
CA ILE A 301 20.23 7.06 -2.57
C ILE A 301 20.31 5.90 -3.56
N ALA A 302 19.57 5.93 -4.67
CA ALA A 302 19.56 4.85 -5.66
C ALA A 302 20.96 4.49 -6.21
N PRO A 303 21.90 5.45 -6.45
CA PRO A 303 23.25 5.12 -6.88
C PRO A 303 24.10 4.43 -5.80
N GLN A 304 23.68 4.50 -4.54
CA GLN A 304 24.43 3.96 -3.40
C GLN A 304 24.14 2.49 -3.12
N PHE A 305 23.02 1.97 -3.61
CA PHE A 305 22.55 0.61 -3.36
C PHE A 305 22.51 0.27 -1.85
N THR A 306 21.88 1.14 -1.06
CA THR A 306 21.76 1.02 0.41
C THR A 306 20.31 1.00 0.89
N ALA A 307 19.35 0.89 -0.04
CA ALA A 307 17.92 0.94 0.27
C ALA A 307 17.48 -0.31 1.08
N ARG A 308 16.56 -0.08 2.01
CA ARG A 308 15.98 -1.14 2.85
C ARG A 308 14.74 -1.72 2.18
N PRO A 309 14.56 -3.06 2.13
CA PRO A 309 13.42 -3.71 1.51
C PRO A 309 12.20 -3.86 2.43
N ASP A 310 12.27 -3.45 3.70
CA ASP A 310 11.30 -3.78 4.76
C ASP A 310 9.88 -3.42 4.37
N SER A 311 9.64 -2.21 3.87
CA SER A 311 8.31 -1.74 3.48
C SER A 311 7.76 -2.52 2.27
N LEU A 312 8.61 -2.92 1.31
CA LEU A 312 8.18 -3.80 0.21
C LEU A 312 7.84 -5.21 0.70
N ILE A 313 8.64 -5.76 1.61
CA ILE A 313 8.36 -7.07 2.23
C ILE A 313 7.02 -7.01 2.97
N ALA A 314 6.80 -5.96 3.75
CA ALA A 314 5.53 -5.74 4.45
C ALA A 314 4.35 -5.58 3.47
N ALA A 315 4.55 -4.86 2.35
CA ALA A 315 3.52 -4.71 1.32
C ALA A 315 3.13 -6.04 0.68
N VAL A 316 4.10 -6.89 0.36
CA VAL A 316 3.84 -8.25 -0.18
C VAL A 316 3.14 -9.13 0.86
N LYS A 317 3.59 -9.12 2.12
CA LYS A 317 2.94 -9.87 3.20
C LYS A 317 1.48 -9.43 3.39
N MET A 318 1.22 -8.14 3.40
CA MET A 318 -0.14 -7.59 3.48
C MET A 318 -1.01 -8.03 2.29
N ALA A 319 -0.46 -7.99 1.07
CA ALA A 319 -1.15 -8.49 -0.12
C ALA A 319 -1.50 -9.99 0.00
N GLY A 320 -0.57 -10.80 0.50
CA GLY A 320 -0.79 -12.23 0.76
C GLY A 320 -1.89 -12.48 1.82
N GLN A 321 -1.89 -11.72 2.92
CA GLN A 321 -2.95 -11.80 3.93
C GLN A 321 -4.32 -11.46 3.33
N MET A 322 -4.40 -10.41 2.52
CA MET A 322 -5.64 -10.00 1.84
C MET A 322 -6.13 -11.03 0.82
N ALA A 323 -5.22 -11.78 0.19
CA ALA A 323 -5.53 -12.88 -0.72
C ALA A 323 -5.88 -14.19 0.00
N GLY A 324 -5.79 -14.23 1.33
CA GLY A 324 -6.00 -15.45 2.13
C GLY A 324 -4.81 -16.42 2.11
N GLN A 325 -3.61 -15.93 1.77
CA GLN A 325 -2.38 -16.74 1.78
C GLN A 325 -1.82 -16.83 3.19
N ILE A 326 -1.33 -18.00 3.58
CA ILE A 326 -0.48 -18.15 4.75
C ILE A 326 0.94 -17.76 4.32
N VAL A 327 1.34 -16.54 4.61
CA VAL A 327 2.70 -16.08 4.32
C VAL A 327 3.67 -16.74 5.30
N GLY A 328 4.56 -17.58 4.80
CA GLY A 328 5.62 -18.22 5.60
C GLY A 328 6.46 -17.17 6.35
N GLN A 329 6.89 -17.51 7.57
CA GLN A 329 7.76 -16.65 8.37
C GLN A 329 9.08 -16.41 7.61
N VAL A 330 9.33 -15.17 7.23
CA VAL A 330 10.68 -14.70 6.88
C VAL A 330 11.49 -14.75 8.16
N ALA A 331 12.64 -15.43 8.17
CA ALA A 331 13.53 -15.49 9.32
C ALA A 331 13.91 -14.04 9.73
N ASP A 332 13.67 -13.70 10.99
CA ASP A 332 14.04 -12.39 11.54
C ASP A 332 15.59 -12.26 11.54
N PRO A 333 16.19 -11.32 10.80
CA PRO A 333 17.64 -11.19 10.75
C PRO A 333 18.25 -10.68 12.05
N GLN A 334 17.47 -10.35 13.08
CA GLN A 334 17.98 -9.75 14.31
C GLN A 334 18.33 -10.73 15.44
N HIS A 335 18.18 -12.06 15.24
CA HIS A 335 18.58 -13.06 16.24
C HIS A 335 19.73 -13.95 15.79
N SER A 336 20.79 -13.40 15.20
CA SER A 336 22.08 -14.05 15.25
C SER A 336 22.74 -13.69 16.60
N SER A 337 22.47 -14.52 17.60
CA SER A 337 23.20 -14.51 18.87
C SER A 337 24.70 -14.61 18.60
N VAL A 338 25.43 -13.57 18.96
CA VAL A 338 26.88 -13.63 19.11
C VAL A 338 27.19 -14.69 20.17
N PRO A 339 27.98 -15.74 19.87
CA PRO A 339 28.46 -16.65 20.91
C PRO A 339 29.43 -15.87 21.79
N GLY A 340 29.20 -15.94 23.09
CA GLY A 340 30.02 -15.26 24.10
C GLY A 340 31.48 -15.64 24.07
N GLN A 341 32.28 -14.66 24.38
CA GLN A 341 33.56 -14.82 25.08
C GLN A 341 33.45 -14.17 26.45
#